data_be50d9270445b4a7a2329d2b9707245a
#
_entry.id   be50d9270445b4a7a2329d2b9707245a
#
_cell.length_a   1.000
_cell.length_b   1.000
_cell.length_c   1.000
_cell.angle_alpha   90.00
_cell.angle_beta   90.00
_cell.angle_gamma   90.00
#
_symmetry.space_group_name_H-M   'P 1'
#
loop_
_entity.id
_entity.type
_entity.pdbx_description
1 polymer ?
#
loop_
_entity_poly.entity_id
_entity_poly.type
_entity_poly.pdbx_seq_one_letter_code
_entity_poly.pdbx_strand_id
1 'polypeptide(L)'
;MSTSAHSSDIVLEPADNERLANLCGQFDEHLRQIERRLGVEVNNRGNAFRVIGDTRSVQAAEEVLRDLYAETASQILSPSQVNLHLQESGVDALIADITPKDEVIIHTQRGAIRGRGPHQQEYLRDIQRQDLSFGIGPAGTGKTYLAVASAVDALERDSVRRLVLTRPAVETGERLGFLPGDLAQKIDPYLRPLYDALYEMLGFEQVAKLMERNVIEVAPLAYMRGRTLNESFVILDEAQNTTVEQMKMFLTRIGFGTKVVVTGDVTQVDLPRGQQSGLRHVIDVLKDVKGISFTFFTPKDVVRHPLVQRIVTAYESSEETNP
;
A
#
# COMPACT_ATOMS: atom_id res chain seq x y z
N MET A 1 -35.52 6.45 19.79
CA MET A 1 -35.18 7.82 19.33
C MET A 1 -35.29 7.78 17.83
N SER A 2 -36.27 8.47 17.23
CA SER A 2 -36.44 8.50 15.76
C SER A 2 -35.26 9.22 15.15
N THR A 3 -34.40 8.49 14.45
CA THR A 3 -33.38 9.06 13.55
C THR A 3 -34.15 9.74 12.41
N SER A 4 -34.12 11.07 12.37
CA SER A 4 -34.66 11.82 11.24
C SER A 4 -33.86 11.46 10.00
N ALA A 5 -34.48 10.79 9.04
CA ALA A 5 -33.85 10.51 7.74
C ALA A 5 -33.50 11.86 7.10
N HIS A 6 -32.22 12.05 6.81
CA HIS A 6 -31.74 13.18 6.05
C HIS A 6 -31.72 12.80 4.55
N SER A 7 -32.04 13.76 3.69
CA SER A 7 -31.93 13.54 2.24
C SER A 7 -31.12 14.67 1.63
N SER A 8 -30.22 14.34 0.72
CA SER A 8 -29.43 15.29 -0.04
C SER A 8 -29.55 15.03 -1.53
N ASP A 9 -29.62 16.11 -2.30
CA ASP A 9 -29.67 16.07 -3.75
C ASP A 9 -28.32 16.54 -4.31
N ILE A 10 -27.65 15.69 -5.10
CA ILE A 10 -26.39 15.98 -5.77
C ILE A 10 -26.57 15.93 -7.29
N VAL A 11 -25.91 16.84 -7.99
CA VAL A 11 -25.84 16.85 -9.46
C VAL A 11 -24.41 16.58 -9.84
N LEU A 12 -24.20 15.53 -10.66
CA LEU A 12 -22.88 15.16 -11.17
C LEU A 12 -22.63 15.83 -12.53
N GLU A 13 -21.56 16.60 -12.63
CA GLU A 13 -21.20 17.32 -13.85
C GLU A 13 -19.80 16.90 -14.36
N PRO A 14 -19.59 16.93 -15.70
CA PRO A 14 -20.57 17.18 -16.77
C PRO A 14 -21.63 16.08 -16.88
N ALA A 15 -22.84 16.39 -17.37
CA ALA A 15 -23.88 15.40 -17.61
C ALA A 15 -23.51 14.54 -18.83
N ASP A 16 -22.80 13.43 -18.59
CA ASP A 16 -22.34 12.47 -19.59
C ASP A 16 -22.95 11.11 -19.35
N ASN A 17 -23.75 10.64 -20.30
CA ASN A 17 -24.51 9.39 -20.15
C ASN A 17 -23.61 8.14 -20.12
N GLU A 18 -22.47 8.12 -20.81
CA GLU A 18 -21.53 7.00 -20.77
C GLU A 18 -20.86 6.90 -19.42
N ARG A 19 -20.42 8.05 -18.86
CA ARG A 19 -19.85 8.12 -17.53
C ARG A 19 -20.86 7.77 -16.45
N LEU A 20 -22.11 8.22 -16.57
CA LEU A 20 -23.19 7.88 -15.64
C LEU A 20 -23.51 6.39 -15.66
N ALA A 21 -23.57 5.78 -16.84
CA ALA A 21 -23.75 4.34 -16.98
C ALA A 21 -22.58 3.56 -16.38
N ASN A 22 -21.35 4.04 -16.55
CA ASN A 22 -20.15 3.48 -15.93
C ASN A 22 -20.20 3.58 -14.40
N LEU A 23 -20.63 4.73 -13.84
CA LEU A 23 -20.81 4.92 -12.42
C LEU A 23 -21.87 3.97 -11.83
N CYS A 24 -23.02 3.82 -12.48
CA CYS A 24 -24.11 2.97 -11.99
C CYS A 24 -23.76 1.47 -12.07
N GLY A 25 -22.97 1.08 -13.08
CA GLY A 25 -22.65 -0.31 -13.35
C GLY A 25 -23.83 -1.07 -14.01
N GLN A 26 -23.63 -2.36 -14.27
CA GLN A 26 -24.68 -3.19 -14.83
C GLN A 26 -25.81 -3.41 -13.81
N PHE A 27 -27.05 -3.08 -14.20
CA PHE A 27 -28.21 -3.19 -13.30
C PHE A 27 -28.05 -2.44 -11.97
N ASP A 28 -27.39 -1.29 -11.98
CA ASP A 28 -27.10 -0.46 -10.80
C ASP A 28 -26.30 -1.17 -9.71
N GLU A 29 -25.46 -2.14 -10.07
CA GLU A 29 -24.70 -2.96 -9.12
C GLU A 29 -23.75 -2.13 -8.25
N HIS A 30 -23.15 -1.07 -8.81
CA HIS A 30 -22.28 -0.17 -8.09
C HIS A 30 -23.08 0.66 -7.05
N LEU A 31 -24.24 1.20 -7.46
CA LEU A 31 -25.10 1.94 -6.52
C LEU A 31 -25.59 1.04 -5.38
N ARG A 32 -25.96 -0.22 -5.68
CA ARG A 32 -26.36 -1.18 -4.65
C ARG A 32 -25.21 -1.57 -3.69
N GLN A 33 -23.96 -1.50 -4.14
CA GLN A 33 -22.81 -1.68 -3.25
C GLN A 33 -22.66 -0.49 -2.30
N ILE A 34 -22.83 0.73 -2.81
CA ILE A 34 -22.82 1.96 -2.02
C ILE A 34 -23.94 1.93 -0.96
N GLU A 35 -25.17 1.64 -1.38
CA GLU A 35 -26.33 1.55 -0.49
C GLU A 35 -26.13 0.57 0.67
N ARG A 36 -25.70 -0.66 0.34
CA ARG A 36 -25.47 -1.71 1.36
C ARG A 36 -24.33 -1.37 2.32
N ARG A 37 -23.29 -0.74 1.84
CA ARG A 37 -22.09 -0.45 2.65
C ARG A 37 -22.30 0.72 3.59
N LEU A 38 -22.95 1.78 3.11
CA LEU A 38 -23.14 3.04 3.86
C LEU A 38 -24.51 3.10 4.57
N GLY A 39 -25.41 2.15 4.34
CA GLY A 39 -26.75 2.14 4.94
C GLY A 39 -27.62 3.29 4.44
N VAL A 40 -27.47 3.67 3.17
CA VAL A 40 -28.24 4.73 2.51
C VAL A 40 -29.11 4.16 1.39
N GLU A 41 -30.08 4.93 0.93
CA GLU A 41 -30.85 4.71 -0.29
C GLU A 41 -30.40 5.74 -1.33
N VAL A 42 -30.08 5.30 -2.57
CA VAL A 42 -29.62 6.16 -3.65
C VAL A 42 -30.58 6.07 -4.83
N ASN A 43 -31.28 7.16 -5.10
CA ASN A 43 -32.18 7.29 -6.24
C ASN A 43 -31.56 8.23 -7.27
N ASN A 44 -31.54 7.87 -8.55
CA ASN A 44 -31.01 8.73 -9.59
C ASN A 44 -32.00 8.98 -10.74
N ARG A 45 -31.93 10.17 -11.31
CA ARG A 45 -32.61 10.52 -12.55
C ARG A 45 -31.63 11.30 -13.45
N GLY A 46 -31.04 10.60 -14.42
CA GLY A 46 -29.95 11.16 -15.20
C GLY A 46 -28.73 11.45 -14.30
N ASN A 47 -28.24 12.68 -14.33
CA ASN A 47 -27.10 13.12 -13.52
C ASN A 47 -27.49 13.66 -12.13
N ALA A 48 -28.77 13.69 -11.77
CA ALA A 48 -29.27 14.07 -10.45
C ALA A 48 -29.44 12.81 -9.59
N PHE A 49 -28.77 12.80 -8.43
CA PHE A 49 -28.81 11.71 -7.47
C PHE A 49 -29.41 12.24 -6.16
N ARG A 50 -30.28 11.47 -5.56
CA ARG A 50 -30.84 11.72 -4.23
C ARG A 50 -30.39 10.62 -3.29
N VAL A 51 -29.69 11.00 -2.23
CA VAL A 51 -29.20 10.09 -1.19
C VAL A 51 -30.02 10.29 0.08
N ILE A 52 -30.53 9.21 0.67
CA ILE A 52 -31.41 9.23 1.85
C ILE A 52 -30.79 8.29 2.90
N GLY A 53 -30.65 8.79 4.13
CA GLY A 53 -30.09 8.00 5.25
C GLY A 53 -29.86 8.83 6.50
N ASP A 54 -28.95 8.41 7.38
CA ASP A 54 -28.50 9.29 8.44
C ASP A 54 -27.53 10.36 7.88
N THR A 55 -27.44 11.49 8.57
CA THR A 55 -26.70 12.67 8.07
C THR A 55 -25.25 12.36 7.69
N ARG A 56 -24.57 11.49 8.45
CA ARG A 56 -23.15 11.15 8.20
C ARG A 56 -23.01 10.18 7.04
N SER A 57 -23.88 9.17 6.97
CA SER A 57 -23.92 8.22 5.86
C SER A 57 -24.24 8.90 4.52
N VAL A 58 -25.14 9.91 4.55
CA VAL A 58 -25.49 10.71 3.37
C VAL A 58 -24.27 11.50 2.89
N GLN A 59 -23.56 12.18 3.78
CA GLN A 59 -22.34 12.94 3.42
C GLN A 59 -21.25 12.03 2.83
N ALA A 60 -21.00 10.88 3.45
CA ALA A 60 -20.05 9.90 2.93
C ALA A 60 -20.44 9.37 1.54
N ALA A 61 -21.74 9.10 1.33
CA ALA A 61 -22.22 8.62 0.04
C ALA A 61 -22.11 9.69 -1.07
N GLU A 62 -22.32 10.97 -0.73
CA GLU A 62 -22.09 12.08 -1.68
C GLU A 62 -20.64 12.16 -2.15
N GLU A 63 -19.70 12.07 -1.20
CA GLU A 63 -18.26 12.11 -1.49
C GLU A 63 -17.85 10.93 -2.39
N VAL A 64 -18.27 9.72 -2.02
CA VAL A 64 -18.04 8.51 -2.82
C VAL A 64 -18.59 8.64 -4.24
N LEU A 65 -19.83 9.13 -4.39
CA LEU A 65 -20.43 9.29 -5.72
C LEU A 65 -19.70 10.32 -6.58
N ARG A 66 -19.21 11.42 -5.99
CA ARG A 66 -18.41 12.43 -6.69
C ARG A 66 -17.05 11.90 -7.12
N ASP A 67 -16.37 11.19 -6.22
CA ASP A 67 -15.03 10.64 -6.48
C ASP A 67 -15.08 9.54 -7.54
N LEU A 68 -16.00 8.59 -7.40
CA LEU A 68 -16.21 7.56 -8.41
C LEU A 68 -16.60 8.17 -9.77
N TYR A 69 -17.43 9.22 -9.78
CA TYR A 69 -17.79 9.90 -11.02
C TYR A 69 -16.59 10.63 -11.64
N ALA A 70 -15.72 11.21 -10.84
CA ALA A 70 -14.48 11.81 -11.35
C ALA A 70 -13.59 10.75 -12.01
N GLU A 71 -13.47 9.55 -11.43
CA GLU A 71 -12.68 8.44 -11.99
C GLU A 71 -13.23 7.92 -13.32
N THR A 72 -14.56 7.96 -13.53
CA THR A 72 -15.15 7.55 -14.81
C THR A 72 -14.67 8.38 -16.00
N ALA A 73 -14.01 9.51 -15.80
CA ALA A 73 -13.42 10.31 -16.87
C ALA A 73 -12.22 9.62 -17.53
N SER A 74 -11.53 8.74 -16.80
CA SER A 74 -10.26 8.12 -17.23
C SER A 74 -10.30 6.61 -17.29
N GLN A 75 -11.29 5.95 -16.65
CA GLN A 75 -11.34 4.49 -16.58
C GLN A 75 -12.78 3.94 -16.46
N ILE A 76 -12.93 2.66 -16.80
CA ILE A 76 -14.16 1.92 -16.55
C ILE A 76 -14.08 1.36 -15.14
N LEU A 77 -15.10 1.67 -14.32
CA LEU A 77 -15.20 1.17 -12.97
C LEU A 77 -15.57 -0.33 -12.97
N SER A 78 -14.89 -1.08 -12.13
CA SER A 78 -15.26 -2.45 -11.78
C SER A 78 -15.91 -2.51 -10.40
N PRO A 79 -16.74 -3.52 -10.10
CA PRO A 79 -17.30 -3.73 -8.76
C PRO A 79 -16.22 -3.81 -7.66
N SER A 80 -15.03 -4.28 -8.01
CA SER A 80 -13.88 -4.35 -7.09
C SER A 80 -13.34 -2.96 -6.74
N GLN A 81 -13.27 -2.05 -7.69
CA GLN A 81 -12.84 -0.66 -7.46
C GLN A 81 -13.86 0.11 -6.63
N VAL A 82 -15.17 -0.07 -6.92
CA VAL A 82 -16.24 0.52 -6.10
C VAL A 82 -16.19 -0.01 -4.67
N ASN A 83 -16.01 -1.33 -4.47
CA ASN A 83 -15.88 -1.91 -3.14
C ASN A 83 -14.67 -1.37 -2.38
N LEU A 84 -13.60 -1.13 -3.09
CA LEU A 84 -12.38 -0.55 -2.57
C LEU A 84 -12.59 0.89 -2.08
N HIS A 85 -13.19 1.75 -2.91
CA HIS A 85 -13.59 3.11 -2.53
C HIS A 85 -14.52 3.13 -1.30
N LEU A 86 -15.45 2.19 -1.22
CA LEU A 86 -16.38 2.07 -0.09
C LEU A 86 -15.73 1.59 1.21
N GLN A 87 -14.60 0.88 1.14
CA GLN A 87 -13.82 0.54 2.34
C GLN A 87 -13.12 1.77 2.91
N GLU A 88 -12.72 2.70 2.06
CA GLU A 88 -12.01 3.93 2.41
C GLU A 88 -12.96 5.01 2.98
N SER A 89 -14.06 5.27 2.32
CA SER A 89 -14.98 6.36 2.67
C SER A 89 -15.91 6.06 3.85
N GLY A 90 -16.15 4.80 4.19
CA GLY A 90 -17.13 4.44 5.24
C GLY A 90 -16.66 4.61 6.68
N VAL A 91 -15.35 4.78 6.93
CA VAL A 91 -14.76 4.91 8.28
C VAL A 91 -14.01 6.22 8.44
N ASP A 92 -13.36 6.71 7.41
CA ASP A 92 -12.50 7.90 7.49
C ASP A 92 -13.30 9.21 7.42
N ALA A 93 -14.45 9.24 6.76
CA ALA A 93 -15.41 10.37 6.84
C ALA A 93 -15.98 10.61 8.25
N LEU A 94 -15.82 9.64 9.15
CA LEU A 94 -16.22 9.75 10.57
C LEU A 94 -15.08 10.24 11.48
N ILE A 95 -13.86 10.26 11.00
CA ILE A 95 -12.64 10.48 11.83
C ILE A 95 -11.79 11.67 11.35
N ALA A 96 -11.92 12.12 10.09
CA ALA A 96 -10.97 13.08 9.53
C ALA A 96 -11.50 14.49 9.36
N ASP A 97 -11.10 15.35 10.28
CA ASP A 97 -10.77 16.74 10.03
C ASP A 97 -9.43 16.83 9.25
N ILE A 98 -9.30 16.13 8.12
CA ILE A 98 -8.13 16.25 7.25
C ILE A 98 -8.54 17.06 6.02
N THR A 99 -8.04 18.29 6.00
CA THR A 99 -8.21 19.21 4.89
C THR A 99 -7.64 18.61 3.59
N PRO A 100 -8.35 18.77 2.43
CA PRO A 100 -7.95 18.19 1.12
C PRO A 100 -6.62 18.68 0.54
N LYS A 101 -5.86 19.49 1.26
CA LYS A 101 -4.63 20.15 0.78
C LYS A 101 -3.35 19.29 0.83
N ASP A 102 -3.38 18.09 1.42
CA ASP A 102 -2.16 17.31 1.66
C ASP A 102 -2.20 15.87 1.11
N GLU A 103 -3.07 15.57 0.15
CA GLU A 103 -3.08 14.25 -0.48
C GLU A 103 -1.83 14.04 -1.33
N VAL A 104 -1.06 12.97 -1.01
CA VAL A 104 0.09 12.59 -1.82
C VAL A 104 -0.36 11.65 -2.94
N ILE A 105 -0.19 12.09 -4.17
CA ILE A 105 -0.43 11.29 -5.37
C ILE A 105 0.93 11.00 -6.01
N ILE A 106 1.20 9.70 -6.21
CA ILE A 106 2.37 9.23 -6.93
C ILE A 106 1.98 8.99 -8.38
N HIS A 107 2.70 9.59 -9.31
CA HIS A 107 2.49 9.39 -10.73
C HIS A 107 3.50 8.36 -11.25
N THR A 108 3.01 7.31 -11.89
CA THR A 108 3.83 6.32 -12.61
C THR A 108 3.41 6.30 -14.07
N GLN A 109 4.23 5.72 -14.94
CA GLN A 109 3.89 5.58 -16.38
C GLN A 109 2.58 4.83 -16.63
N ARG A 110 2.12 4.02 -15.68
CA ARG A 110 0.91 3.20 -15.80
C ARG A 110 -0.29 3.73 -15.04
N GLY A 111 -0.16 4.85 -14.35
CA GLY A 111 -1.28 5.50 -13.65
C GLY A 111 -0.87 6.22 -12.38
N ALA A 112 -1.85 6.83 -11.74
CA ALA A 112 -1.69 7.50 -10.47
C ALA A 112 -1.94 6.51 -9.31
N ILE A 113 -1.02 6.47 -8.35
CA ILE A 113 -1.13 5.66 -7.14
C ILE A 113 -1.40 6.61 -5.98
N ARG A 114 -2.44 6.30 -5.21
CA ARG A 114 -2.86 7.10 -4.05
C ARG A 114 -2.81 6.24 -2.79
N GLY A 115 -2.47 6.84 -1.69
CA GLY A 115 -2.66 6.21 -0.39
C GLY A 115 -4.15 6.16 -0.05
N ARG A 116 -4.63 5.01 0.33
CA ARG A 116 -6.05 4.67 0.51
C ARG A 116 -6.52 4.81 1.95
N GLY A 117 -5.94 5.56 2.74
CA GLY A 117 -6.31 5.77 4.13
C GLY A 117 -5.29 6.66 4.82
N PRO A 118 -5.58 7.14 6.03
CA PRO A 118 -4.73 8.12 6.69
C PRO A 118 -3.32 7.59 6.91
N HIS A 119 -3.14 6.33 7.32
CA HIS A 119 -1.81 5.76 7.55
C HIS A 119 -1.02 5.58 6.25
N GLN A 120 -1.68 5.20 5.13
CA GLN A 120 -1.01 5.13 3.83
C GLN A 120 -0.61 6.52 3.32
N GLN A 121 -1.45 7.54 3.51
CA GLN A 121 -1.15 8.92 3.18
C GLN A 121 -0.03 9.50 4.05
N GLU A 122 -0.02 9.20 5.34
CA GLU A 122 1.05 9.56 6.25
C GLU A 122 2.38 8.92 5.81
N TYR A 123 2.34 7.61 5.53
CA TYR A 123 3.50 6.87 5.05
C TYR A 123 4.09 7.45 3.76
N LEU A 124 3.27 7.79 2.78
CA LEU A 124 3.73 8.43 1.55
C LEU A 124 4.34 9.81 1.80
N ARG A 125 3.75 10.62 2.68
CA ARG A 125 4.31 11.93 3.09
C ARG A 125 5.66 11.75 3.78
N ASP A 126 5.76 10.79 4.67
CA ASP A 126 6.98 10.48 5.39
C ASP A 126 8.10 10.05 4.45
N ILE A 127 7.81 9.16 3.49
CA ILE A 127 8.79 8.76 2.47
C ILE A 127 9.27 9.96 1.65
N GLN A 128 8.40 10.92 1.34
CA GLN A 128 8.82 12.12 0.61
C GLN A 128 9.70 13.05 1.45
N ARG A 129 9.41 13.19 2.74
CA ARG A 129 10.04 14.20 3.62
C ARG A 129 11.30 13.71 4.32
N GLN A 130 11.33 12.44 4.71
CA GLN A 130 12.41 11.88 5.51
C GLN A 130 13.44 11.12 4.65
N ASP A 131 14.65 11.00 5.19
CA ASP A 131 15.71 10.21 4.55
C ASP A 131 15.55 8.71 4.84
N LEU A 132 14.94 8.37 5.99
CA LEU A 132 14.67 7.00 6.41
C LEU A 132 13.24 6.90 6.94
N SER A 133 12.44 6.02 6.32
CA SER A 133 11.04 5.77 6.70
C SER A 133 10.79 4.31 6.97
N PHE A 134 10.09 4.01 8.05
CA PHE A 134 9.67 2.66 8.41
C PHE A 134 8.17 2.50 8.22
N GLY A 135 7.76 1.50 7.43
CA GLY A 135 6.38 1.06 7.28
C GLY A 135 6.18 -0.29 8.00
N ILE A 136 5.48 -0.27 9.13
CA ILE A 136 5.38 -1.42 10.05
C ILE A 136 3.92 -1.82 10.21
N GLY A 137 3.61 -3.11 10.08
CA GLY A 137 2.27 -3.64 10.33
C GLY A 137 1.92 -4.86 9.50
N PRO A 138 0.65 -5.32 9.55
CA PRO A 138 0.21 -6.58 8.95
C PRO A 138 0.43 -6.66 7.44
N ALA A 139 0.53 -7.89 6.93
CA ALA A 139 0.55 -8.15 5.49
C ALA A 139 -0.73 -7.63 4.81
N GLY A 140 -0.61 -7.13 3.57
CA GLY A 140 -1.73 -6.63 2.79
C GLY A 140 -2.12 -5.16 3.06
N THR A 141 -1.36 -4.41 3.87
CA THR A 141 -1.57 -2.97 4.10
C THR A 141 -0.89 -2.06 3.06
N GLY A 142 -0.29 -2.64 2.02
CA GLY A 142 0.30 -1.90 0.90
C GLY A 142 1.71 -1.34 1.15
N LYS A 143 2.37 -1.63 2.27
CA LYS A 143 3.69 -1.09 2.63
C LYS A 143 4.73 -1.20 1.52
N THR A 144 4.98 -2.41 1.05
CA THR A 144 5.96 -2.69 0.00
C THR A 144 5.56 -2.06 -1.34
N TYR A 145 4.27 -2.16 -1.69
CA TYR A 145 3.73 -1.59 -2.91
C TYR A 145 3.92 -0.06 -2.97
N LEU A 146 3.54 0.65 -1.90
CA LEU A 146 3.69 2.11 -1.81
C LEU A 146 5.16 2.55 -1.74
N ALA A 147 6.03 1.75 -1.10
CA ALA A 147 7.46 1.98 -1.11
C ALA A 147 8.05 1.88 -2.52
N VAL A 148 7.68 0.84 -3.29
CA VAL A 148 8.12 0.67 -4.67
C VAL A 148 7.57 1.78 -5.57
N ALA A 149 6.30 2.17 -5.39
CA ALA A 149 5.70 3.29 -6.11
C ALA A 149 6.47 4.60 -5.86
N SER A 150 6.80 4.90 -4.61
CA SER A 150 7.59 6.07 -4.24
C SER A 150 9.00 6.04 -4.83
N ALA A 151 9.60 4.84 -4.90
CA ALA A 151 10.92 4.66 -5.51
C ALA A 151 10.89 4.90 -7.03
N VAL A 152 9.87 4.39 -7.71
CA VAL A 152 9.68 4.60 -9.16
C VAL A 152 9.48 6.08 -9.46
N ASP A 153 8.62 6.77 -8.71
CA ASP A 153 8.39 8.22 -8.84
C ASP A 153 9.68 9.03 -8.61
N ALA A 154 10.46 8.65 -7.59
CA ALA A 154 11.74 9.29 -7.31
C ALA A 154 12.76 9.11 -8.45
N LEU A 155 12.77 7.95 -9.10
CA LEU A 155 13.61 7.67 -10.27
C LEU A 155 13.12 8.45 -11.50
N GLU A 156 11.83 8.49 -11.77
CA GLU A 156 11.24 9.22 -12.89
C GLU A 156 11.40 10.73 -12.79
N ARG A 157 11.49 11.27 -11.57
CA ARG A 157 11.80 12.69 -11.31
C ARG A 157 13.30 13.00 -11.24
N ASP A 158 14.17 12.05 -11.55
CA ASP A 158 15.63 12.19 -11.42
C ASP A 158 16.10 12.63 -10.01
N SER A 159 15.30 12.40 -8.97
CA SER A 159 15.69 12.71 -7.58
C SER A 159 16.67 11.67 -7.01
N VAL A 160 16.71 10.49 -7.61
CA VAL A 160 17.69 9.43 -7.34
C VAL A 160 18.18 8.86 -8.67
N ARG A 161 19.39 8.29 -8.69
CA ARG A 161 19.97 7.71 -9.90
C ARG A 161 19.70 6.21 -10.05
N ARG A 162 19.36 5.54 -8.96
CA ARG A 162 19.10 4.10 -8.98
C ARG A 162 18.17 3.66 -7.86
N LEU A 163 17.53 2.50 -8.09
CA LEU A 163 16.73 1.79 -7.12
C LEU A 163 17.47 0.55 -6.64
N VAL A 164 17.49 0.30 -5.34
CA VAL A 164 18.05 -0.91 -4.74
C VAL A 164 16.98 -1.53 -3.86
N LEU A 165 16.45 -2.68 -4.29
CA LEU A 165 15.43 -3.42 -3.56
C LEU A 165 16.07 -4.65 -2.92
N THR A 166 15.90 -4.82 -1.62
CA THR A 166 16.57 -5.89 -0.91
C THR A 166 15.64 -6.55 0.11
N ARG A 167 15.87 -7.83 0.34
CA ARG A 167 15.20 -8.65 1.34
C ARG A 167 16.22 -9.50 2.11
N PRO A 168 15.99 -9.78 3.41
CA PRO A 168 16.75 -10.82 4.09
C PRO A 168 16.42 -12.18 3.45
N ALA A 169 17.45 -12.96 3.17
CA ALA A 169 17.27 -14.36 2.80
C ALA A 169 17.05 -15.15 4.09
N VAL A 170 15.83 -15.61 4.33
CA VAL A 170 15.49 -16.45 5.52
C VAL A 170 15.23 -17.86 5.04
N GLU A 171 15.87 -18.83 5.65
CA GLU A 171 15.54 -20.24 5.45
C GLU A 171 14.26 -20.59 6.24
N THR A 172 13.08 -20.26 5.68
CA THR A 172 11.79 -20.71 6.25
C THR A 172 11.55 -22.17 5.91
N GLY A 173 11.88 -23.08 6.83
CA GLY A 173 11.51 -24.49 6.74
C GLY A 173 12.27 -25.36 5.72
N GLU A 174 12.59 -24.85 4.56
CA GLU A 174 13.43 -25.50 3.55
C GLU A 174 14.83 -24.88 3.59
N ARG A 175 15.82 -25.69 3.96
CA ARG A 175 17.21 -25.25 3.95
C ARG A 175 17.62 -24.97 2.51
N LEU A 176 18.06 -23.75 2.20
CA LEU A 176 18.56 -23.31 0.90
C LEU A 176 19.58 -24.30 0.29
N GLY A 177 20.22 -25.09 1.11
CA GLY A 177 21.15 -26.14 0.70
C GLY A 177 20.51 -27.31 -0.08
N PHE A 178 19.20 -27.54 0.02
CA PHE A 178 18.51 -28.66 -0.65
C PHE A 178 17.87 -28.30 -2.00
N LEU A 179 17.77 -27.02 -2.36
CA LEU A 179 17.25 -26.63 -3.66
C LEU A 179 18.33 -26.80 -4.75
N PRO A 180 18.02 -27.39 -5.91
CA PRO A 180 18.95 -27.48 -7.03
C PRO A 180 19.18 -26.08 -7.64
N GLY A 181 20.41 -25.79 -8.07
CA GLY A 181 20.77 -24.53 -8.71
C GLY A 181 21.83 -23.73 -7.94
N ASP A 182 22.32 -22.67 -8.54
CA ASP A 182 23.23 -21.74 -7.88
C ASP A 182 22.52 -20.85 -6.83
N LEU A 183 23.29 -20.12 -6.05
CA LEU A 183 22.75 -19.30 -4.94
C LEU A 183 21.75 -18.25 -5.45
N ALA A 184 21.96 -17.68 -6.64
CA ALA A 184 21.08 -16.68 -7.24
C ALA A 184 19.71 -17.29 -7.59
N GLN A 185 19.69 -18.46 -8.22
CA GLN A 185 18.45 -19.18 -8.55
C GLN A 185 17.63 -19.59 -7.32
N LYS A 186 18.31 -19.86 -6.20
CA LYS A 186 17.65 -20.22 -4.93
C LYS A 186 17.01 -19.04 -4.22
N ILE A 187 17.53 -17.84 -4.45
CA ILE A 187 17.05 -16.61 -3.78
C ILE A 187 15.99 -15.91 -4.62
N ASP A 188 15.96 -16.11 -5.93
CA ASP A 188 15.03 -15.46 -6.86
C ASP A 188 13.53 -15.55 -6.43
N PRO A 189 13.01 -16.71 -5.96
CA PRO A 189 11.62 -16.81 -5.50
C PRO A 189 11.28 -15.84 -4.37
N TYR A 190 12.21 -15.56 -3.48
CA TYR A 190 12.00 -14.65 -2.33
C TYR A 190 11.95 -13.17 -2.76
N LEU A 191 12.54 -12.84 -3.90
CA LEU A 191 12.57 -11.49 -4.46
C LEU A 191 11.40 -11.22 -5.42
N ARG A 192 10.63 -12.25 -5.82
CA ARG A 192 9.52 -12.13 -6.78
C ARG A 192 8.53 -11.02 -6.43
N PRO A 193 8.05 -10.87 -5.19
CA PRO A 193 7.10 -9.81 -4.89
C PRO A 193 7.61 -8.39 -5.20
N LEU A 194 8.92 -8.17 -5.14
CA LEU A 194 9.54 -6.91 -5.52
C LEU A 194 9.57 -6.72 -7.04
N TYR A 195 9.86 -7.79 -7.79
CA TYR A 195 9.76 -7.78 -9.26
C TYR A 195 8.33 -7.54 -9.72
N ASP A 196 7.35 -8.21 -9.10
CA ASP A 196 5.94 -8.08 -9.48
C ASP A 196 5.47 -6.63 -9.33
N ALA A 197 5.83 -5.97 -8.23
CA ALA A 197 5.52 -4.55 -8.01
C ALA A 197 6.20 -3.64 -9.06
N LEU A 198 7.47 -3.89 -9.38
CA LEU A 198 8.17 -3.14 -10.43
C LEU A 198 7.52 -3.34 -11.81
N TYR A 199 7.16 -4.58 -12.16
CA TYR A 199 6.51 -4.90 -13.43
C TYR A 199 5.13 -4.26 -13.56
N GLU A 200 4.38 -4.19 -12.48
CA GLU A 200 3.08 -3.50 -12.45
C GLU A 200 3.22 -2.01 -12.75
N MET A 201 4.25 -1.35 -12.23
CA MET A 201 4.45 0.10 -12.33
C MET A 201 5.17 0.54 -13.60
N LEU A 202 6.18 -0.21 -14.06
CA LEU A 202 7.05 0.15 -15.18
C LEU A 202 6.86 -0.74 -16.42
N GLY A 203 6.35 -1.97 -16.23
CA GLY A 203 6.28 -3.00 -17.28
C GLY A 203 7.58 -3.78 -17.44
N PHE A 204 7.45 -4.98 -18.00
CA PHE A 204 8.55 -5.95 -18.14
C PHE A 204 9.74 -5.41 -18.91
N GLU A 205 9.50 -4.82 -20.09
CA GLU A 205 10.57 -4.33 -20.97
C GLU A 205 11.39 -3.21 -20.32
N GLN A 206 10.72 -2.27 -19.66
CA GLN A 206 11.39 -1.15 -19.01
C GLN A 206 12.20 -1.63 -17.81
N VAL A 207 11.65 -2.51 -16.98
CA VAL A 207 12.37 -3.09 -15.84
C VAL A 207 13.61 -3.83 -16.31
N ALA A 208 13.49 -4.71 -17.33
CA ALA A 208 14.62 -5.44 -17.88
C ALA A 208 15.74 -4.48 -18.36
N LYS A 209 15.38 -3.44 -19.12
CA LYS A 209 16.32 -2.43 -19.60
C LYS A 209 17.01 -1.64 -18.47
N LEU A 210 16.28 -1.30 -17.41
CA LEU A 210 16.85 -0.59 -16.26
C LEU A 210 17.74 -1.49 -15.41
N MET A 211 17.46 -2.79 -15.33
CA MET A 211 18.30 -3.78 -14.66
C MET A 211 19.60 -4.02 -15.42
N GLU A 212 19.56 -4.17 -16.75
CA GLU A 212 20.77 -4.27 -17.59
C GLU A 212 21.71 -3.08 -17.41
N ARG A 213 21.16 -1.89 -17.17
CA ARG A 213 21.91 -0.65 -16.93
C ARG A 213 22.35 -0.47 -15.49
N ASN A 214 22.04 -1.41 -14.60
CA ASN A 214 22.25 -1.31 -13.15
C ASN A 214 21.58 -0.08 -12.51
N VAL A 215 20.50 0.43 -13.12
CA VAL A 215 19.66 1.48 -12.55
C VAL A 215 18.69 0.88 -11.53
N ILE A 216 18.16 -0.32 -11.78
CA ILE A 216 17.39 -1.12 -10.82
C ILE A 216 18.21 -2.34 -10.44
N GLU A 217 18.39 -2.55 -9.16
CA GLU A 217 19.03 -3.71 -8.55
C GLU A 217 18.07 -4.38 -7.57
N VAL A 218 17.83 -5.67 -7.73
CA VAL A 218 17.08 -6.49 -6.76
C VAL A 218 18.02 -7.57 -6.25
N ALA A 219 18.36 -7.54 -4.96
CA ALA A 219 19.41 -8.38 -4.41
C ALA A 219 19.15 -8.75 -2.94
N PRO A 220 19.70 -9.88 -2.45
CA PRO A 220 19.66 -10.22 -1.04
C PRO A 220 20.36 -9.18 -0.16
N LEU A 221 19.88 -9.02 1.08
CA LEU A 221 20.45 -8.09 2.05
C LEU A 221 21.97 -8.29 2.26
N ALA A 222 22.45 -9.52 2.19
CA ALA A 222 23.86 -9.84 2.37
C ALA A 222 24.77 -9.12 1.35
N TYR A 223 24.26 -8.80 0.15
CA TYR A 223 25.01 -8.13 -0.91
C TYR A 223 25.17 -6.62 -0.66
N MET A 224 24.53 -6.09 0.35
CA MET A 224 24.71 -4.68 0.78
C MET A 224 25.95 -4.47 1.63
N ARG A 225 26.56 -5.55 2.13
CA ARG A 225 27.73 -5.47 3.01
C ARG A 225 28.93 -4.84 2.29
N GLY A 226 29.61 -3.88 2.94
CA GLY A 226 30.79 -3.20 2.41
C GLY A 226 30.50 -2.13 1.34
N ARG A 227 29.22 -1.87 1.03
CA ARG A 227 28.83 -0.85 0.06
C ARG A 227 28.50 0.47 0.74
N THR A 228 28.55 1.56 -0.01
CA THR A 228 27.93 2.85 0.33
C THR A 228 26.95 3.17 -0.78
N LEU A 229 25.69 3.36 -0.42
CA LEU A 229 24.61 3.60 -1.38
C LEU A 229 24.38 5.11 -1.45
N ASN A 230 24.90 5.76 -2.48
CA ASN A 230 24.71 7.18 -2.74
C ASN A 230 23.64 7.39 -3.82
N GLU A 231 22.93 8.52 -3.77
CA GLU A 231 21.95 8.96 -4.78
C GLU A 231 20.98 7.86 -5.17
N SER A 232 20.56 7.06 -4.19
CA SER A 232 19.78 5.83 -4.38
C SER A 232 18.46 5.89 -3.61
N PHE A 233 17.43 5.25 -4.14
CA PHE A 233 16.27 4.87 -3.33
C PHE A 233 16.42 3.40 -2.96
N VAL A 234 16.46 3.12 -1.67
CA VAL A 234 16.75 1.78 -1.15
C VAL A 234 15.55 1.26 -0.38
N ILE A 235 15.09 0.05 -0.69
CA ILE A 235 14.00 -0.62 0.01
C ILE A 235 14.55 -1.86 0.69
N LEU A 236 14.35 -1.98 2.00
CA LEU A 236 14.53 -3.22 2.75
C LEU A 236 13.15 -3.77 3.11
N ASP A 237 12.72 -4.81 2.40
CA ASP A 237 11.44 -5.47 2.64
C ASP A 237 11.58 -6.70 3.54
N GLU A 238 10.51 -7.07 4.26
CA GLU A 238 10.47 -8.17 5.27
C GLU A 238 11.55 -8.02 6.35
N ALA A 239 11.77 -6.80 6.79
CA ALA A 239 12.85 -6.42 7.71
C ALA A 239 12.73 -7.04 9.11
N GLN A 240 11.56 -7.57 9.51
CA GLN A 240 11.40 -8.34 10.74
C GLN A 240 12.28 -9.59 10.77
N ASN A 241 12.68 -10.07 9.59
CA ASN A 241 13.54 -11.23 9.43
C ASN A 241 15.04 -10.89 9.35
N THR A 242 15.41 -9.66 9.72
CA THR A 242 16.81 -9.29 9.95
C THR A 242 17.21 -9.56 11.40
N THR A 243 18.48 -9.93 11.64
CA THR A 243 19.07 -9.81 12.98
C THR A 243 19.42 -8.36 13.29
N VAL A 244 19.73 -8.06 14.56
CA VAL A 244 20.16 -6.71 14.98
C VAL A 244 21.39 -6.26 14.23
N GLU A 245 22.36 -7.17 14.02
CA GLU A 245 23.61 -6.90 13.30
C GLU A 245 23.36 -6.64 11.82
N GLN A 246 22.44 -7.39 11.18
CA GLN A 246 22.07 -7.19 9.78
C GLN A 246 21.37 -5.85 9.57
N MET A 247 20.42 -5.49 10.46
CA MET A 247 19.75 -4.19 10.43
C MET A 247 20.76 -3.04 10.59
N LYS A 248 21.66 -3.12 11.59
CA LYS A 248 22.71 -2.13 11.79
C LYS A 248 23.65 -2.05 10.59
N MET A 249 24.07 -3.20 10.05
CA MET A 249 24.88 -3.27 8.84
C MET A 249 24.21 -2.54 7.68
N PHE A 250 22.92 -2.79 7.44
CA PHE A 250 22.14 -2.16 6.36
C PHE A 250 22.03 -0.64 6.55
N LEU A 251 21.58 -0.18 7.68
CA LEU A 251 21.37 1.25 7.96
C LEU A 251 22.66 2.07 7.85
N THR A 252 23.81 1.45 8.11
CA THR A 252 25.12 2.10 7.93
C THR A 252 25.61 2.11 6.48
N ARG A 253 24.81 1.65 5.51
CA ARG A 253 25.09 1.76 4.05
C ARG A 253 24.53 3.03 3.44
N ILE A 254 23.70 3.76 4.16
CA ILE A 254 23.07 5.00 3.68
C ILE A 254 24.17 6.03 3.35
N GLY A 255 24.16 6.47 2.11
CA GLY A 255 25.08 7.48 1.60
C GLY A 255 24.37 8.82 1.31
N PHE A 256 25.08 9.74 0.73
CA PHE A 256 24.53 11.06 0.40
C PHE A 256 23.46 10.99 -0.68
N GLY A 257 22.41 11.80 -0.54
CA GLY A 257 21.30 11.86 -1.50
C GLY A 257 20.49 10.57 -1.59
N THR A 258 20.51 9.73 -0.54
CA THR A 258 19.82 8.45 -0.51
C THR A 258 18.57 8.53 0.35
N LYS A 259 17.47 7.97 -0.17
CA LYS A 259 16.24 7.69 0.58
C LYS A 259 16.14 6.20 0.88
N VAL A 260 15.74 5.87 2.09
CA VAL A 260 15.60 4.48 2.54
C VAL A 260 14.21 4.24 3.08
N VAL A 261 13.61 3.16 2.64
CA VAL A 261 12.33 2.68 3.17
C VAL A 261 12.53 1.26 3.70
N VAL A 262 12.11 1.05 4.94
CA VAL A 262 12.16 -0.26 5.61
C VAL A 262 10.72 -0.72 5.84
N THR A 263 10.35 -1.88 5.32
CA THR A 263 9.01 -2.46 5.50
C THR A 263 9.08 -3.76 6.28
N GLY A 264 8.06 -4.03 7.08
CA GLY A 264 8.00 -5.30 7.81
C GLY A 264 6.78 -5.46 8.72
N ASP A 265 6.62 -6.67 9.24
CA ASP A 265 5.58 -7.05 10.19
C ASP A 265 6.23 -7.63 11.45
N VAL A 266 6.17 -6.89 12.55
CA VAL A 266 6.77 -7.34 13.82
C VAL A 266 6.12 -8.59 14.43
N THR A 267 4.96 -9.02 13.90
CA THR A 267 4.26 -10.23 14.34
C THR A 267 4.72 -11.49 13.59
N GLN A 268 5.24 -11.33 12.36
CA GLN A 268 5.63 -12.44 11.47
C GLN A 268 7.15 -12.62 11.42
N VAL A 269 7.74 -12.97 12.55
CA VAL A 269 9.20 -13.16 12.69
C VAL A 269 9.57 -14.62 12.47
N ASP A 270 10.30 -14.90 11.38
CA ASP A 270 10.75 -16.25 10.98
C ASP A 270 12.22 -16.54 11.38
N LEU A 271 12.79 -15.73 12.27
CA LEU A 271 14.15 -15.95 12.74
C LEU A 271 14.26 -17.20 13.62
N PRO A 272 15.41 -17.87 13.64
CA PRO A 272 15.67 -18.97 14.55
C PRO A 272 15.44 -18.60 16.02
N ARG A 273 15.02 -19.58 16.83
CA ARG A 273 14.76 -19.38 18.26
C ARG A 273 15.97 -18.76 18.96
N GLY A 274 15.73 -17.71 19.74
CA GLY A 274 16.76 -16.98 20.49
C GLY A 274 17.41 -15.82 19.74
N GLN A 275 17.09 -15.61 18.47
CA GLN A 275 17.52 -14.41 17.74
C GLN A 275 16.50 -13.29 17.87
N GLN A 276 16.97 -12.08 18.17
CA GLN A 276 16.13 -10.89 18.26
C GLN A 276 15.97 -10.26 16.86
N SER A 277 14.72 -9.90 16.53
CA SER A 277 14.44 -9.17 15.30
C SER A 277 15.08 -7.79 15.31
N GLY A 278 15.85 -7.49 14.24
CA GLY A 278 16.45 -6.19 14.02
C GLY A 278 15.42 -5.08 13.87
N LEU A 279 14.26 -5.39 13.25
CA LEU A 279 13.16 -4.42 13.12
C LEU A 279 12.58 -4.03 14.49
N ARG A 280 12.32 -5.01 15.36
CA ARG A 280 11.84 -4.72 16.72
C ARG A 280 12.85 -3.87 17.51
N HIS A 281 14.12 -4.22 17.42
CA HIS A 281 15.18 -3.50 18.11
C HIS A 281 15.34 -2.06 17.62
N VAL A 282 15.30 -1.83 16.31
CA VAL A 282 15.54 -0.51 15.71
C VAL A 282 14.42 0.49 16.04
N ILE A 283 13.19 0.04 16.23
CA ILE A 283 12.06 0.89 16.65
C ILE A 283 12.39 1.59 17.96
N ASP A 284 12.91 0.85 18.94
CA ASP A 284 13.24 1.40 20.25
C ASP A 284 14.47 2.32 20.20
N VAL A 285 15.46 1.96 19.38
CA VAL A 285 16.75 2.68 19.32
C VAL A 285 16.65 3.99 18.53
N LEU A 286 15.84 4.03 17.47
CA LEU A 286 15.80 5.17 16.54
C LEU A 286 14.58 6.07 16.69
N LYS A 287 13.65 5.80 17.59
CA LYS A 287 12.38 6.55 17.75
C LYS A 287 12.55 8.07 17.92
N ASP A 288 13.66 8.52 18.52
CA ASP A 288 13.92 9.92 18.81
C ASP A 288 14.95 10.55 17.86
N VAL A 289 15.37 9.84 16.82
CA VAL A 289 16.36 10.31 15.85
C VAL A 289 15.69 11.16 14.78
N LYS A 290 16.13 12.42 14.63
CA LYS A 290 15.62 13.32 13.58
C LYS A 290 15.93 12.80 12.17
N GLY A 291 15.03 12.99 11.23
CA GLY A 291 15.16 12.52 9.85
C GLY A 291 14.68 11.07 9.64
N ILE A 292 14.09 10.48 10.68
CA ILE A 292 13.52 9.12 10.65
C ILE A 292 12.03 9.20 11.00
N SER A 293 11.20 8.46 10.24
CA SER A 293 9.78 8.29 10.53
C SER A 293 9.40 6.83 10.72
N PHE A 294 8.37 6.62 11.53
CA PHE A 294 7.75 5.32 11.77
C PHE A 294 6.25 5.42 11.56
N THR A 295 5.75 4.79 10.51
CA THR A 295 4.31 4.66 10.26
C THR A 295 3.85 3.26 10.64
N PHE A 296 2.88 3.17 11.56
CA PHE A 296 2.32 1.91 12.04
C PHE A 296 0.96 1.65 11.39
N PHE A 297 0.91 0.58 10.60
CA PHE A 297 -0.33 0.10 9.99
C PHE A 297 -1.07 -0.86 10.94
N THR A 298 -2.37 -0.85 10.85
CA THR A 298 -3.28 -1.67 11.65
C THR A 298 -4.01 -2.70 10.75
N PRO A 299 -4.71 -3.69 11.32
CA PRO A 299 -5.56 -4.58 10.53
C PRO A 299 -6.65 -3.87 9.73
N LYS A 300 -7.03 -2.64 10.10
CA LYS A 300 -8.02 -1.81 9.38
C LYS A 300 -7.46 -1.28 8.05
N ASP A 301 -6.14 -1.17 7.92
CA ASP A 301 -5.46 -0.70 6.70
C ASP A 301 -5.26 -1.82 5.67
N VAL A 302 -5.73 -3.04 5.97
CA VAL A 302 -5.56 -4.20 5.09
C VAL A 302 -6.48 -4.07 3.88
N VAL A 303 -5.88 -3.97 2.70
CA VAL A 303 -6.58 -3.96 1.42
C VAL A 303 -6.52 -5.36 0.82
N ARG A 304 -7.59 -6.13 0.95
CA ARG A 304 -7.68 -7.50 0.44
C ARG A 304 -9.00 -7.74 -0.27
N HIS A 305 -8.98 -8.68 -1.20
CA HIS A 305 -10.21 -9.16 -1.82
C HIS A 305 -11.20 -9.66 -0.73
N PRO A 306 -12.50 -9.31 -0.80
CA PRO A 306 -13.49 -9.67 0.24
C PRO A 306 -13.54 -11.16 0.59
N LEU A 307 -13.27 -12.03 -0.40
CA LEU A 307 -13.17 -13.47 -0.17
C LEU A 307 -11.97 -13.83 0.71
N VAL A 308 -10.81 -13.21 0.47
CA VAL A 308 -9.60 -13.46 1.26
C VAL A 308 -9.80 -13.02 2.70
N GLN A 309 -10.47 -11.88 2.92
CA GLN A 309 -10.80 -11.41 4.25
C GLN A 309 -11.68 -12.42 5.00
N ARG A 310 -12.73 -12.96 4.33
CA ARG A 310 -13.58 -14.01 4.91
C ARG A 310 -12.84 -15.31 5.20
N ILE A 311 -11.90 -15.69 4.34
CA ILE A 311 -11.07 -16.87 4.56
C ILE A 311 -10.21 -16.68 5.81
N VAL A 312 -9.52 -15.56 5.96
CA VAL A 312 -8.67 -15.26 7.13
C VAL A 312 -9.51 -15.31 8.42
N THR A 313 -10.65 -14.61 8.45
CA THR A 313 -11.55 -14.64 9.61
C THR A 313 -12.02 -16.06 9.96
N ALA A 314 -12.29 -16.90 8.96
CA ALA A 314 -12.69 -18.29 9.20
C ALA A 314 -11.56 -19.13 9.84
N TYR A 315 -10.32 -18.93 9.40
CA TYR A 315 -9.15 -19.61 10.01
C TYR A 315 -8.90 -19.12 11.44
N GLU A 316 -8.90 -17.80 11.69
CA GLU A 316 -8.74 -17.23 13.02
C GLU A 316 -9.82 -17.75 14.00
N SER A 317 -11.08 -17.81 13.57
CA SER A 317 -12.17 -18.37 14.38
C SER A 317 -12.00 -19.87 14.66
N SER A 318 -11.37 -20.62 13.76
CA SER A 318 -11.12 -22.06 13.94
C SER A 318 -9.97 -22.35 14.92
N GLU A 319 -8.96 -21.48 14.95
CA GLU A 319 -7.82 -21.58 15.87
C GLU A 319 -8.23 -21.23 17.31
N GLU A 320 -9.14 -20.26 17.50
CA GLU A 320 -9.72 -19.94 18.81
C GLU A 320 -10.60 -21.07 19.38
N THR A 321 -11.14 -21.93 18.51
CA THR A 321 -12.06 -23.02 18.92
C THR A 321 -11.32 -24.34 19.22
N ASN A 322 -10.03 -24.42 18.90
CA ASN A 322 -9.19 -25.64 19.09
C ASN A 322 -7.86 -25.23 19.76
N PRO A 323 -7.84 -24.96 21.09
CA PRO A 323 -6.64 -24.60 21.82
C PRO A 323 -5.63 -25.76 21.98
#